data_302ad8f9ca4eb413aeaf0d293c2d37eb
#
_entry.id   302ad8f9ca4eb413aeaf0d293c2d37eb
#
_cell.length_a   1.000
_cell.length_b   1.000
_cell.length_c   1.000
_cell.angle_alpha   90.00
_cell.angle_beta   90.00
_cell.angle_gamma   90.00
#
_symmetry.space_group_name_H-M   'P 1'
#
loop_
_entity.id
_entity.type
_entity.pdbx_description
1 polymer ?
#
loop_
_entity_poly.entity_id
_entity_poly.type
_entity_poly.pdbx_seq_one_letter_code
_entity_poly.pdbx_strand_id
1 'polypeptide(L)'
;MKRIFVVVMAVVALCASAQPSRPKLVVGLVVDQMRWDYLYNYQWGEGGFKTLLQEGYLCNNTIIDYVPTVTAAGHASIYTGTTPAFHGIAGNNFMLNGRNVTSVQDDSERGVGGNDKTRGKSPRNLITTTIADQLQLATNFKSRAVGIALKDRAAILPAGHHPVGAYWYDKGSASFVTSTYYMNKLPRWVADFNKKHHDEIASDVYNLPVGTTLTFALAEQALINEKLGQGEATDLLAISVSNTDMCSHYYGTHSPKVDSIYMQLDKEIAHFIEVLDQRIGRDNYLLFLSADHGGTHSYPRMTEHGLPSATWYHPDALVAANEVLEKQFGVKGLLKEQMEYTFYLNHEAIKSNRLDYDAVMRAACQALELPEEIQWAVDVANIDSYPIPTILKERIKLGYFPGRSGEIYIVPRTGVYAGKKEEAGSNHGTWSQSDSHIPLIFMGWHVNPGETSRLTHMTDIAATVCAMLHIQLPNGCIGTPVFE
;
A
#
# COMPACT_ATOMS: atom_id res chain seq x y z
N MET A 1 -6.46 -43.26 -45.60
CA MET A 1 -6.45 -43.21 -44.12
C MET A 1 -5.13 -42.68 -43.54
N LYS A 2 -3.93 -43.16 -43.92
CA LYS A 2 -2.66 -42.65 -43.34
C LYS A 2 -2.40 -41.15 -43.56
N ARG A 3 -2.78 -40.54 -44.69
CA ARG A 3 -2.59 -39.10 -44.99
C ARG A 3 -3.54 -38.20 -44.17
N ILE A 4 -4.75 -38.64 -43.87
CA ILE A 4 -5.73 -37.92 -43.02
C ILE A 4 -5.25 -37.92 -41.57
N PHE A 5 -4.68 -38.99 -41.07
CA PHE A 5 -4.13 -39.06 -39.70
C PHE A 5 -2.94 -38.12 -39.46
N VAL A 6 -2.08 -37.91 -40.47
CA VAL A 6 -0.93 -37.01 -40.39
C VAL A 6 -1.37 -35.54 -40.38
N VAL A 7 -2.40 -35.19 -41.16
CA VAL A 7 -2.98 -33.83 -41.19
C VAL A 7 -3.69 -33.52 -39.86
N VAL A 8 -4.44 -34.48 -39.29
CA VAL A 8 -5.11 -34.27 -37.99
C VAL A 8 -4.09 -34.14 -36.85
N MET A 9 -3.01 -34.96 -36.85
CA MET A 9 -1.93 -34.79 -35.87
C MET A 9 -1.16 -33.47 -36.03
N ALA A 10 -0.94 -32.98 -37.23
CA ALA A 10 -0.30 -31.70 -37.48
C ALA A 10 -1.19 -30.51 -37.05
N VAL A 11 -2.50 -30.58 -37.26
CA VAL A 11 -3.45 -29.57 -36.79
C VAL A 11 -3.60 -29.59 -35.27
N VAL A 12 -3.63 -30.79 -34.63
CA VAL A 12 -3.63 -30.88 -33.16
C VAL A 12 -2.31 -30.40 -32.55
N ALA A 13 -1.16 -30.65 -33.20
CA ALA A 13 0.12 -30.14 -32.74
C ALA A 13 0.24 -28.61 -32.90
N LEU A 14 -0.37 -28.02 -33.94
CA LEU A 14 -0.44 -26.57 -34.12
C LEU A 14 -1.41 -25.89 -33.14
N CYS A 15 -2.50 -26.56 -32.71
CA CYS A 15 -3.40 -26.06 -31.69
C CYS A 15 -2.82 -26.23 -30.26
N ALA A 16 -1.90 -27.16 -30.03
CA ALA A 16 -1.30 -27.42 -28.74
C ALA A 16 -0.16 -26.45 -28.33
N SER A 17 0.27 -25.55 -29.23
CA SER A 17 1.44 -24.72 -28.98
C SER A 17 1.20 -23.21 -28.88
N ALA A 18 -0.03 -22.75 -28.90
CA ALA A 18 -0.33 -21.32 -28.68
C ALA A 18 -0.63 -21.06 -27.20
N GLN A 19 0.35 -21.22 -26.32
CA GLN A 19 0.25 -20.51 -25.04
C GLN A 19 0.21 -19.01 -25.37
N PRO A 20 -0.73 -18.25 -24.74
CA PRO A 20 -0.74 -16.79 -24.94
C PRO A 20 0.63 -16.24 -24.59
N SER A 21 1.15 -15.34 -25.41
CA SER A 21 2.41 -14.64 -25.10
C SER A 21 2.24 -13.93 -23.77
N ARG A 22 3.25 -13.98 -22.93
CA ARG A 22 3.26 -13.28 -21.64
C ARG A 22 4.49 -12.38 -21.57
N PRO A 23 4.43 -11.24 -20.86
CA PRO A 23 5.62 -10.44 -20.64
C PRO A 23 6.61 -11.25 -19.81
N LYS A 24 7.87 -10.92 -19.91
CA LYS A 24 8.91 -11.53 -19.10
C LYS A 24 8.95 -11.00 -17.68
N LEU A 25 8.47 -9.75 -17.49
CA LEU A 25 8.50 -9.06 -16.22
C LEU A 25 7.23 -8.24 -16.02
N VAL A 26 6.68 -8.28 -14.81
CA VAL A 26 5.75 -7.29 -14.30
C VAL A 26 6.50 -6.37 -13.33
N VAL A 27 6.37 -5.06 -13.52
CA VAL A 27 6.91 -4.05 -12.60
C VAL A 27 5.74 -3.31 -11.97
N GLY A 28 5.61 -3.41 -10.66
CA GLY A 28 4.68 -2.59 -9.89
C GLY A 28 5.45 -1.45 -9.23
N LEU A 29 5.18 -0.22 -9.63
CA LEU A 29 5.74 0.98 -9.03
C LEU A 29 4.66 1.68 -8.20
N VAL A 30 4.80 1.67 -6.89
CA VAL A 30 3.91 2.36 -5.96
C VAL A 30 4.63 3.57 -5.38
N VAL A 31 4.04 4.75 -5.54
CA VAL A 31 4.55 6.00 -4.95
C VAL A 31 3.71 6.33 -3.72
N ASP A 32 4.31 6.15 -2.56
CA ASP A 32 3.64 6.29 -1.26
C ASP A 32 3.11 7.72 -1.06
N GLN A 33 1.84 7.86 -0.70
CA GLN A 33 1.11 9.12 -0.53
C GLN A 33 1.04 10.00 -1.79
N MET A 34 1.09 9.38 -2.99
CA MET A 34 0.98 10.16 -4.21
C MET A 34 -0.46 10.54 -4.51
N ARG A 35 -0.77 11.81 -4.41
CA ARG A 35 -2.03 12.39 -4.85
C ARG A 35 -2.15 12.30 -6.37
N TRP A 36 -3.38 12.12 -6.86
CA TRP A 36 -3.66 12.08 -8.31
C TRP A 36 -3.19 13.34 -9.05
N ASP A 37 -3.29 14.51 -8.41
CA ASP A 37 -2.93 15.81 -9.00
C ASP A 37 -1.41 15.98 -9.18
N TYR A 38 -0.58 15.17 -8.53
CA TYR A 38 0.87 15.22 -8.69
C TYR A 38 1.34 14.79 -10.07
N LEU A 39 0.61 13.91 -10.75
CA LEU A 39 0.90 13.59 -12.16
C LEU A 39 0.88 14.85 -13.04
N TYR A 40 -0.08 15.74 -12.82
CA TYR A 40 -0.20 16.99 -13.58
C TYR A 40 0.77 18.06 -13.10
N ASN A 41 1.13 18.07 -11.83
CA ASN A 41 2.06 19.05 -11.27
C ASN A 41 3.50 18.83 -11.74
N TYR A 42 3.91 17.56 -11.95
CA TYR A 42 5.29 17.20 -12.28
C TYR A 42 5.47 16.70 -13.73
N GLN A 43 4.45 16.71 -14.56
CA GLN A 43 4.53 16.31 -15.98
C GLN A 43 5.41 17.22 -16.85
N TRP A 44 5.75 18.41 -16.36
CA TRP A 44 6.54 19.41 -17.09
C TRP A 44 8.04 19.12 -17.13
N GLY A 45 8.51 18.13 -16.38
CA GLY A 45 9.86 17.61 -16.49
C GLY A 45 10.10 16.94 -17.85
N GLU A 46 11.34 16.65 -18.18
CA GLU A 46 11.71 15.84 -19.35
C GLU A 46 11.86 14.36 -18.96
N GLY A 47 11.15 13.93 -17.91
CA GLY A 47 11.41 12.69 -17.22
C GLY A 47 10.35 11.63 -17.39
N GLY A 48 10.26 10.77 -16.39
CA GLY A 48 9.46 9.56 -16.42
C GLY A 48 7.97 9.80 -16.38
N PHE A 49 7.48 10.83 -15.68
CA PHE A 49 6.04 11.14 -15.69
C PHE A 49 5.53 11.51 -17.07
N LYS A 50 6.30 12.29 -17.83
CA LYS A 50 5.96 12.61 -19.23
C LYS A 50 5.89 11.36 -20.08
N THR A 51 6.88 10.47 -19.98
CA THR A 51 6.90 9.19 -20.70
C THR A 51 5.69 8.34 -20.35
N LEU A 52 5.39 8.18 -19.06
CA LEU A 52 4.23 7.41 -18.58
C LEU A 52 2.90 7.96 -19.10
N LEU A 53 2.73 9.29 -19.13
CA LEU A 53 1.51 9.94 -19.64
C LEU A 53 1.37 9.87 -21.16
N GLN A 54 2.48 9.87 -21.92
CA GLN A 54 2.46 9.83 -23.38
C GLN A 54 2.39 8.42 -23.96
N GLU A 55 3.02 7.46 -23.29
CA GLU A 55 3.17 6.08 -23.79
C GLU A 55 2.33 5.06 -23.02
N GLY A 56 1.77 5.47 -21.88
CA GLY A 56 0.92 4.63 -21.03
C GLY A 56 -0.56 4.80 -21.28
N TYR A 57 -1.35 3.98 -20.60
CA TYR A 57 -2.80 4.09 -20.50
C TYR A 57 -3.16 4.62 -19.11
N LEU A 58 -3.71 5.83 -19.06
CA LEU A 58 -4.05 6.55 -17.84
C LEU A 58 -5.50 6.28 -17.41
N CYS A 59 -5.69 5.86 -16.17
CA CYS A 59 -7.00 5.80 -15.52
C CYS A 59 -7.19 7.05 -14.66
N ASN A 60 -7.90 8.05 -15.21
CA ASN A 60 -8.05 9.37 -14.59
C ASN A 60 -8.87 9.38 -13.30
N ASN A 61 -9.66 8.35 -13.04
CA ASN A 61 -10.63 8.31 -11.96
C ASN A 61 -10.49 7.01 -11.16
N THR A 62 -9.32 6.83 -10.53
CA THR A 62 -9.02 5.65 -9.71
C THR A 62 -9.16 5.99 -8.23
N ILE A 63 -9.99 5.24 -7.51
CA ILE A 63 -10.30 5.49 -6.10
C ILE A 63 -10.00 4.28 -5.21
N ILE A 64 -9.85 4.58 -3.92
CA ILE A 64 -9.79 3.61 -2.83
C ILE A 64 -11.19 3.52 -2.20
N ASP A 65 -11.71 2.30 -2.09
CA ASP A 65 -13.09 2.04 -1.65
C ASP A 65 -13.23 1.69 -0.16
N TYR A 66 -12.18 1.85 0.61
CA TYR A 66 -12.19 1.52 2.03
C TYR A 66 -11.50 2.60 2.87
N VAL A 67 -11.63 2.48 4.17
CA VAL A 67 -10.93 3.27 5.18
C VAL A 67 -10.47 2.35 6.32
N PRO A 68 -9.32 2.65 6.96
CA PRO A 68 -8.45 3.81 6.74
C PRO A 68 -7.55 3.66 5.49
N THR A 69 -7.29 4.79 4.82
CA THR A 69 -6.39 4.86 3.66
C THR A 69 -4.95 5.03 4.14
N VAL A 70 -4.26 3.89 4.35
CA VAL A 70 -2.93 3.84 4.99
C VAL A 70 -2.01 2.85 4.27
N THR A 71 -0.70 3.04 4.42
CA THR A 71 0.36 2.35 3.66
C THR A 71 0.19 0.84 3.57
N ALA A 72 0.03 0.15 4.71
CA ALA A 72 -0.03 -1.31 4.70
C ALA A 72 -1.28 -1.84 3.97
N ALA A 73 -2.45 -1.23 4.25
CA ALA A 73 -3.70 -1.58 3.61
C ALA A 73 -3.65 -1.32 2.10
N GLY A 74 -3.08 -0.17 1.68
CA GLY A 74 -2.95 0.19 0.26
C GLY A 74 -2.06 -0.78 -0.51
N HIS A 75 -0.85 -1.04 -0.01
CA HIS A 75 0.05 -2.00 -0.64
C HIS A 75 -0.55 -3.40 -0.72
N ALA A 76 -1.20 -3.87 0.34
CA ALA A 76 -1.91 -5.16 0.31
C ALA A 76 -3.01 -5.15 -0.75
N SER A 77 -3.85 -4.10 -0.81
CA SER A 77 -4.99 -4.02 -1.72
C SER A 77 -4.58 -3.97 -3.20
N ILE A 78 -3.51 -3.22 -3.55
CA ILE A 78 -2.97 -3.17 -4.91
C ILE A 78 -2.61 -4.57 -5.43
N TYR A 79 -1.92 -5.36 -4.61
CA TYR A 79 -1.38 -6.65 -5.06
C TYR A 79 -2.29 -7.86 -4.81
N THR A 80 -3.32 -7.72 -3.99
CA THR A 80 -4.33 -8.77 -3.78
C THR A 80 -5.61 -8.55 -4.56
N GLY A 81 -5.86 -7.32 -5.05
CA GLY A 81 -7.12 -6.96 -5.70
C GLY A 81 -8.33 -6.99 -4.76
N THR A 82 -8.11 -6.85 -3.44
CA THR A 82 -9.17 -6.84 -2.45
C THR A 82 -8.91 -5.82 -1.34
N THR A 83 -9.75 -5.79 -0.32
CA THR A 83 -9.75 -4.75 0.72
C THR A 83 -9.40 -5.32 2.11
N PRO A 84 -9.11 -4.48 3.11
CA PRO A 84 -8.78 -4.92 4.46
C PRO A 84 -9.75 -5.93 5.07
N ALA A 85 -11.03 -5.81 4.79
CA ALA A 85 -12.05 -6.76 5.25
C ALA A 85 -11.80 -8.21 4.79
N PHE A 86 -11.04 -8.41 3.70
CA PHE A 86 -10.76 -9.72 3.13
C PHE A 86 -9.30 -10.12 3.27
N HIS A 87 -8.35 -9.21 2.99
CA HIS A 87 -6.93 -9.57 3.07
C HIS A 87 -6.37 -9.47 4.50
N GLY A 88 -7.11 -8.92 5.46
CA GLY A 88 -6.78 -8.93 6.88
C GLY A 88 -5.74 -7.92 7.32
N ILE A 89 -5.19 -7.09 6.45
CA ILE A 89 -4.28 -5.98 6.80
C ILE A 89 -5.15 -4.76 7.10
N ALA A 90 -5.61 -4.66 8.35
CA ALA A 90 -6.58 -3.66 8.79
C ALA A 90 -6.00 -2.23 8.92
N GLY A 91 -4.68 -2.10 8.91
CA GLY A 91 -3.97 -0.82 9.06
C GLY A 91 -2.47 -1.03 9.11
N ASN A 92 -1.72 0.04 9.38
CA ASN A 92 -0.27 -0.06 9.65
C ASN A 92 -0.01 -0.86 10.92
N ASN A 93 -0.88 -0.67 11.91
CA ASN A 93 -0.96 -1.42 13.16
C ASN A 93 -2.40 -1.92 13.36
N PHE A 94 -2.56 -3.02 14.06
CA PHE A 94 -3.86 -3.56 14.43
C PHE A 94 -3.74 -4.51 15.64
N MET A 95 -4.87 -4.85 16.22
CA MET A 95 -4.89 -5.84 17.30
C MET A 95 -4.76 -7.26 16.74
N LEU A 96 -3.87 -8.06 17.31
CA LEU A 96 -3.74 -9.48 17.02
C LEU A 96 -3.58 -10.25 18.33
N ASN A 97 -4.51 -11.13 18.65
CA ASN A 97 -4.54 -11.88 19.89
C ASN A 97 -4.41 -10.98 21.14
N GLY A 98 -5.10 -9.85 21.14
CA GLY A 98 -5.12 -8.89 22.26
C GLY A 98 -3.89 -8.00 22.40
N ARG A 99 -2.94 -8.05 21.44
CA ARG A 99 -1.73 -7.23 21.40
C ARG A 99 -1.75 -6.31 20.17
N ASN A 100 -1.25 -5.09 20.32
CA ASN A 100 -0.96 -4.19 19.21
C ASN A 100 0.28 -4.71 18.48
N VAL A 101 0.16 -4.96 17.17
CA VAL A 101 1.24 -5.42 16.29
C VAL A 101 1.31 -4.57 15.04
N THR A 102 2.50 -4.41 14.46
CA THR A 102 2.62 -3.85 13.11
C THR A 102 2.18 -4.89 12.07
N SER A 103 1.69 -4.44 10.94
CA SER A 103 1.08 -5.28 9.89
C SER A 103 1.95 -6.45 9.40
N VAL A 104 3.26 -6.28 9.43
CA VAL A 104 4.25 -7.30 9.00
C VAL A 104 5.11 -7.85 10.14
N GLN A 105 4.76 -7.55 11.40
CA GLN A 105 5.49 -8.08 12.55
C GLN A 105 5.39 -9.61 12.60
N ASP A 106 6.52 -10.26 12.84
CA ASP A 106 6.60 -11.71 13.02
C ASP A 106 7.65 -12.04 14.06
N ASP A 107 7.17 -12.32 15.28
CA ASP A 107 8.03 -12.63 16.42
C ASP A 107 8.69 -14.02 16.31
N SER A 108 8.28 -14.87 15.33
CA SER A 108 8.92 -16.16 15.05
C SER A 108 10.14 -16.04 14.15
N GLU A 109 10.34 -14.88 13.53
CA GLU A 109 11.44 -14.60 12.62
C GLU A 109 12.44 -13.61 13.26
N ARG A 110 13.61 -13.46 12.62
CA ARG A 110 14.65 -12.50 13.00
C ARG A 110 15.04 -11.64 11.81
N GLY A 111 15.55 -10.44 12.08
CA GLY A 111 16.16 -9.61 11.05
C GLY A 111 17.45 -10.22 10.51
N VAL A 112 17.75 -9.99 9.23
CA VAL A 112 18.96 -10.46 8.55
C VAL A 112 19.60 -9.29 7.83
N GLY A 113 20.87 -9.02 8.11
CA GLY A 113 21.65 -7.94 7.50
C GLY A 113 21.69 -6.62 8.28
N GLY A 114 20.99 -6.56 9.41
CA GLY A 114 20.99 -5.43 10.33
C GLY A 114 21.84 -5.67 11.57
N ASN A 115 21.36 -5.18 12.71
CA ASN A 115 21.97 -5.38 14.03
C ASN A 115 21.05 -6.23 14.93
N ASP A 116 21.47 -6.48 16.18
CA ASP A 116 20.74 -7.32 17.14
C ASP A 116 19.32 -6.81 17.49
N LYS A 117 19.00 -5.56 17.16
CA LYS A 117 17.68 -4.96 17.37
C LYS A 117 16.76 -5.05 16.13
N THR A 118 17.30 -5.47 14.99
CA THR A 118 16.53 -5.64 13.75
C THR A 118 15.56 -6.81 13.93
N ARG A 119 14.26 -6.49 13.90
CA ARG A 119 13.19 -7.46 14.17
C ARG A 119 12.85 -8.28 12.93
N GLY A 120 12.35 -9.50 13.17
CA GLY A 120 11.78 -10.34 12.14
C GLY A 120 10.46 -9.79 11.61
N LYS A 121 10.27 -9.96 10.32
CA LYS A 121 9.10 -9.51 9.56
C LYS A 121 8.73 -10.56 8.53
N SER A 122 7.43 -10.68 8.24
CA SER A 122 6.93 -11.58 7.21
C SER A 122 5.55 -11.14 6.69
N PRO A 123 5.04 -11.71 5.60
CA PRO A 123 3.69 -11.46 5.12
C PRO A 123 2.61 -12.29 5.84
N ARG A 124 2.90 -13.04 6.90
CA ARG A 124 1.98 -14.02 7.53
C ARG A 124 0.64 -13.43 7.99
N ASN A 125 0.58 -12.13 8.24
CA ASN A 125 -0.68 -11.47 8.59
C ASN A 125 -1.58 -11.20 7.38
N LEU A 126 -1.05 -11.23 6.16
CA LEU A 126 -1.79 -11.20 4.91
C LEU A 126 -2.42 -12.56 4.66
N ILE A 127 -3.75 -12.63 4.60
CA ILE A 127 -4.48 -13.92 4.53
C ILE A 127 -4.98 -14.28 3.13
N THR A 128 -4.74 -13.41 2.14
CA THR A 128 -5.07 -13.65 0.74
C THR A 128 -3.80 -13.74 -0.10
N THR A 129 -3.89 -14.42 -1.24
CA THR A 129 -2.80 -14.46 -2.22
C THR A 129 -2.64 -13.12 -2.94
N THR A 130 -1.45 -12.89 -3.49
CA THR A 130 -1.10 -11.71 -4.27
C THR A 130 -0.88 -12.06 -5.75
N ILE A 131 -0.65 -11.06 -6.60
CA ILE A 131 -0.16 -11.25 -7.99
C ILE A 131 1.08 -12.14 -8.00
N ALA A 132 2.03 -11.92 -7.07
CA ALA A 132 3.25 -12.72 -6.96
C ALA A 132 2.95 -14.20 -6.69
N ASP A 133 2.04 -14.47 -5.76
CA ASP A 133 1.64 -15.85 -5.44
C ASP A 133 0.97 -16.52 -6.64
N GLN A 134 0.10 -15.80 -7.36
CA GLN A 134 -0.57 -16.33 -8.55
C GLN A 134 0.40 -16.60 -9.70
N LEU A 135 1.38 -15.74 -9.91
CA LEU A 135 2.46 -15.98 -10.86
C LEU A 135 3.23 -17.26 -10.53
N GLN A 136 3.56 -17.47 -9.26
CA GLN A 136 4.26 -18.69 -8.83
C GLN A 136 3.42 -19.95 -9.03
N LEU A 137 2.15 -19.91 -8.66
CA LEU A 137 1.22 -21.02 -8.88
C LEU A 137 1.06 -21.33 -10.37
N ALA A 138 0.89 -20.31 -11.21
CA ALA A 138 0.71 -20.46 -12.67
C ALA A 138 1.96 -20.98 -13.38
N THR A 139 3.14 -20.86 -12.79
CA THR A 139 4.43 -21.24 -13.37
C THR A 139 5.09 -22.42 -12.66
N ASN A 140 4.37 -23.06 -11.76
CA ASN A 140 4.91 -24.13 -10.91
C ASN A 140 6.18 -23.69 -10.17
N PHE A 141 6.12 -22.50 -9.52
CA PHE A 141 7.18 -21.85 -8.73
C PHE A 141 8.46 -21.50 -9.52
N LYS A 142 8.34 -21.34 -10.86
CA LYS A 142 9.45 -20.84 -11.68
C LYS A 142 9.56 -19.32 -11.69
N SER A 143 8.45 -18.60 -11.50
CA SER A 143 8.45 -17.12 -11.38
C SER A 143 9.22 -16.69 -10.15
N ARG A 144 9.90 -15.57 -10.29
CA ARG A 144 10.65 -14.90 -9.22
C ARG A 144 9.95 -13.60 -8.85
N ALA A 145 9.77 -13.35 -7.58
CA ALA A 145 9.22 -12.09 -7.09
C ALA A 145 10.20 -11.42 -6.12
N VAL A 146 10.38 -10.11 -6.25
CA VAL A 146 11.22 -9.32 -5.35
C VAL A 146 10.47 -8.05 -4.96
N GLY A 147 10.49 -7.70 -3.66
CA GLY A 147 9.93 -6.46 -3.13
C GLY A 147 11.01 -5.54 -2.58
N ILE A 148 10.95 -4.24 -2.93
CA ILE A 148 11.92 -3.23 -2.52
C ILE A 148 11.22 -1.95 -2.08
N ALA A 149 11.55 -1.47 -0.88
CA ALA A 149 11.07 -0.20 -0.36
C ALA A 149 11.95 0.30 0.79
N LEU A 150 11.76 1.55 1.22
CA LEU A 150 12.29 1.99 2.51
C LEU A 150 11.42 1.47 3.68
N LYS A 151 10.09 1.45 3.52
CA LYS A 151 9.17 0.88 4.53
C LYS A 151 9.07 -0.64 4.38
N ASP A 152 9.16 -1.38 5.47
CA ASP A 152 9.07 -2.85 5.53
C ASP A 152 7.80 -3.40 4.88
N ARG A 153 6.63 -2.89 5.28
CA ARG A 153 5.32 -3.31 4.77
C ARG A 153 5.13 -3.09 3.27
N ALA A 154 5.77 -2.04 2.75
CA ALA A 154 5.72 -1.69 1.34
C ALA A 154 6.63 -2.59 0.46
N ALA A 155 7.63 -3.23 1.04
CA ALA A 155 8.43 -4.26 0.37
C ALA A 155 7.81 -5.66 0.51
N ILE A 156 7.31 -5.98 1.69
CA ILE A 156 6.90 -7.34 2.08
C ILE A 156 5.54 -7.72 1.49
N LEU A 157 4.51 -6.88 1.66
CA LEU A 157 3.15 -7.20 1.24
C LEU A 157 3.00 -7.40 -0.27
N PRO A 158 3.61 -6.55 -1.14
CA PRO A 158 3.61 -6.75 -2.58
C PRO A 158 4.32 -8.02 -3.05
N ALA A 159 5.38 -8.43 -2.37
CA ALA A 159 6.17 -9.58 -2.76
C ALA A 159 5.45 -10.93 -2.55
N GLY A 160 4.38 -10.96 -1.76
CA GLY A 160 3.60 -12.16 -1.50
C GLY A 160 4.25 -13.12 -0.51
N HIS A 161 3.80 -14.38 -0.51
CA HIS A 161 4.16 -15.37 0.50
C HIS A 161 5.44 -16.16 0.18
N HIS A 162 5.83 -16.26 -1.09
CA HIS A 162 6.98 -17.08 -1.52
C HIS A 162 7.94 -16.33 -2.46
N PRO A 163 8.32 -15.07 -2.18
CA PRO A 163 9.23 -14.34 -3.06
C PRO A 163 10.67 -14.86 -2.94
N VAL A 164 11.50 -14.48 -3.88
CA VAL A 164 12.97 -14.64 -3.76
C VAL A 164 13.48 -13.82 -2.58
N GLY A 165 12.92 -12.64 -2.36
CA GLY A 165 13.23 -11.79 -1.21
C GLY A 165 12.39 -10.52 -1.17
N ALA A 166 12.31 -9.93 0.02
CA ALA A 166 11.86 -8.56 0.24
C ALA A 166 12.94 -7.82 1.02
N TYR A 167 13.27 -6.61 0.58
CA TYR A 167 14.35 -5.81 1.15
C TYR A 167 13.82 -4.43 1.54
N TRP A 168 14.10 -4.02 2.77
CA TRP A 168 13.65 -2.73 3.31
C TRP A 168 14.74 -2.05 4.11
N TYR A 169 14.61 -0.74 4.30
CA TYR A 169 15.54 0.04 5.09
C TYR A 169 15.27 -0.13 6.59
N ASP A 170 16.28 -0.50 7.34
CA ASP A 170 16.28 -0.53 8.81
C ASP A 170 17.04 0.69 9.35
N LYS A 171 16.28 1.65 9.89
CA LYS A 171 16.85 2.89 10.45
C LYS A 171 17.83 2.60 11.60
N GLY A 172 17.59 1.52 12.38
CA GLY A 172 18.42 1.17 13.54
C GLY A 172 19.82 0.72 13.16
N SER A 173 20.01 0.13 12.01
CA SER A 173 21.30 -0.32 11.47
C SER A 173 21.80 0.50 10.29
N ALA A 174 21.02 1.48 9.81
CA ALA A 174 21.28 2.23 8.58
C ALA A 174 21.67 1.29 7.42
N SER A 175 20.83 0.31 7.11
CA SER A 175 21.10 -0.71 6.09
C SER A 175 19.81 -1.21 5.45
N PHE A 176 19.88 -1.67 4.21
CA PHE A 176 18.84 -2.50 3.65
C PHE A 176 18.98 -3.92 4.20
N VAL A 177 17.87 -4.44 4.72
CA VAL A 177 17.80 -5.70 5.45
C VAL A 177 16.70 -6.59 4.90
N THR A 178 16.64 -7.81 5.40
CA THR A 178 15.57 -8.78 5.17
C THR A 178 15.27 -9.53 6.48
N SER A 179 14.56 -10.65 6.43
CA SER A 179 14.31 -11.50 7.60
C SER A 179 14.58 -12.97 7.31
N THR A 180 14.62 -13.75 8.39
CA THR A 180 14.78 -15.22 8.31
C THR A 180 13.61 -15.92 7.65
N TYR A 181 12.46 -15.24 7.46
CA TYR A 181 11.36 -15.73 6.64
C TYR A 181 11.79 -16.00 5.20
N TYR A 182 12.64 -15.15 4.64
CA TYR A 182 13.11 -15.26 3.26
C TYR A 182 14.43 -16.00 3.16
N MET A 183 15.37 -15.71 4.04
CA MET A 183 16.73 -16.26 3.98
C MET A 183 17.50 -16.11 5.29
N ASN A 184 18.48 -16.98 5.52
CA ASN A 184 19.31 -16.94 6.73
C ASN A 184 20.53 -16.00 6.63
N LYS A 185 20.86 -15.53 5.43
CA LYS A 185 21.99 -14.64 5.16
C LYS A 185 21.65 -13.66 4.05
N LEU A 186 22.00 -12.40 4.25
CA LEU A 186 21.81 -11.36 3.24
C LEU A 186 22.57 -11.72 1.96
N PRO A 187 21.96 -11.61 0.77
CA PRO A 187 22.65 -11.86 -0.49
C PRO A 187 23.86 -10.94 -0.63
N ARG A 188 24.92 -11.45 -1.26
CA ARG A 188 26.17 -10.70 -1.43
C ARG A 188 25.93 -9.34 -2.11
N TRP A 189 25.07 -9.30 -3.14
CA TRP A 189 24.79 -8.07 -3.88
C TRP A 189 24.11 -6.99 -2.98
N VAL A 190 23.27 -7.38 -2.02
CA VAL A 190 22.68 -6.44 -1.04
C VAL A 190 23.73 -5.98 -0.04
N ALA A 191 24.57 -6.88 0.45
CA ALA A 191 25.65 -6.54 1.37
C ALA A 191 26.68 -5.59 0.71
N ASP A 192 27.04 -5.84 -0.56
CA ASP A 192 27.93 -4.99 -1.35
C ASP A 192 27.26 -3.63 -1.63
N PHE A 193 25.95 -3.61 -1.90
CA PHE A 193 25.16 -2.37 -2.04
C PHE A 193 25.21 -1.53 -0.77
N ASN A 194 24.88 -2.11 0.39
CA ASN A 194 24.94 -1.42 1.69
C ASN A 194 26.34 -0.84 1.96
N LYS A 195 27.38 -1.59 1.64
CA LYS A 195 28.76 -1.11 1.81
C LYS A 195 29.10 0.04 0.86
N LYS A 196 28.69 -0.07 -0.40
CA LYS A 196 28.99 0.94 -1.45
C LYS A 196 28.30 2.27 -1.14
N HIS A 197 27.06 2.21 -0.67
CA HIS A 197 26.20 3.36 -0.42
C HIS A 197 26.06 3.71 1.07
N HIS A 198 27.06 3.32 1.88
CA HIS A 198 26.99 3.49 3.34
C HIS A 198 26.65 4.92 3.79
N ASP A 199 27.32 5.91 3.25
CA ASP A 199 27.16 7.32 3.66
C ASP A 199 25.80 7.87 3.22
N GLU A 200 25.33 7.49 2.04
CA GLU A 200 24.03 7.86 1.51
C GLU A 200 22.89 7.21 2.32
N ILE A 201 23.03 5.93 2.66
CA ILE A 201 22.06 5.17 3.48
C ILE A 201 22.04 5.70 4.91
N ALA A 202 23.14 6.17 5.46
CA ALA A 202 23.21 6.76 6.79
C ALA A 202 22.65 8.19 6.86
N SER A 203 22.35 8.81 5.71
CA SER A 203 21.73 10.13 5.66
C SER A 203 20.23 10.09 5.98
N ASP A 204 19.56 11.22 5.89
CA ASP A 204 18.10 11.30 6.10
C ASP A 204 17.34 10.83 4.85
N VAL A 205 17.38 9.51 4.58
CA VAL A 205 16.76 8.88 3.42
C VAL A 205 15.24 9.10 3.33
N TYR A 206 14.60 9.42 4.44
CA TYR A 206 13.15 9.66 4.46
C TYR A 206 12.76 11.09 4.02
N ASN A 207 13.63 12.07 4.22
CA ASN A 207 13.32 13.47 3.93
C ASN A 207 14.15 14.07 2.79
N LEU A 208 15.01 13.27 2.16
CA LEU A 208 15.89 13.70 1.07
C LEU A 208 15.66 12.90 -0.21
N PRO A 209 15.92 13.48 -1.39
CA PRO A 209 15.82 12.81 -2.69
C PRO A 209 16.64 11.52 -2.79
N VAL A 210 17.72 11.41 -2.04
CA VAL A 210 18.59 10.22 -2.02
C VAL A 210 17.84 8.92 -1.66
N GLY A 211 16.76 9.01 -0.87
CA GLY A 211 15.91 7.86 -0.57
C GLY A 211 15.26 7.26 -1.81
N THR A 212 14.81 8.12 -2.74
CA THR A 212 14.29 7.71 -4.04
C THR A 212 15.39 7.07 -4.88
N THR A 213 16.55 7.73 -5.01
CA THR A 213 17.70 7.19 -5.75
C THR A 213 18.14 5.83 -5.23
N LEU A 214 18.27 5.65 -3.92
CA LEU A 214 18.67 4.36 -3.33
C LEU A 214 17.61 3.27 -3.58
N THR A 215 16.33 3.60 -3.56
CA THR A 215 15.24 2.66 -3.83
C THR A 215 15.34 2.12 -5.27
N PHE A 216 15.49 3.00 -6.26
CA PHE A 216 15.64 2.60 -7.66
C PHE A 216 16.98 1.90 -7.93
N ALA A 217 18.08 2.38 -7.35
CA ALA A 217 19.39 1.73 -7.49
C ALA A 217 19.38 0.30 -6.92
N LEU A 218 18.72 0.07 -5.78
CA LEU A 218 18.56 -1.29 -5.24
C LEU A 218 17.65 -2.16 -6.11
N ALA A 219 16.58 -1.59 -6.68
CA ALA A 219 15.69 -2.28 -7.61
C ALA A 219 16.44 -2.71 -8.90
N GLU A 220 17.31 -1.85 -9.43
CA GLU A 220 18.17 -2.19 -10.55
C GLU A 220 19.15 -3.33 -10.19
N GLN A 221 19.75 -3.28 -9.00
CA GLN A 221 20.60 -4.37 -8.53
C GLN A 221 19.82 -5.69 -8.38
N ALA A 222 18.58 -5.66 -7.92
CA ALA A 222 17.72 -6.83 -7.86
C ALA A 222 17.40 -7.37 -9.27
N LEU A 223 17.05 -6.49 -10.21
CA LEU A 223 16.77 -6.86 -11.61
C LEU A 223 17.95 -7.63 -12.20
N ILE A 224 19.19 -7.15 -11.95
CA ILE A 224 20.42 -7.74 -12.47
C ILE A 224 20.78 -9.05 -11.76
N ASN A 225 20.89 -9.01 -10.44
CA ASN A 225 21.45 -10.12 -9.66
C ASN A 225 20.48 -11.28 -9.50
N GLU A 226 19.16 -10.99 -9.43
CA GLU A 226 18.12 -12.00 -9.41
C GLU A 226 17.69 -12.42 -10.83
N LYS A 227 18.29 -11.84 -11.88
CA LYS A 227 18.03 -12.16 -13.30
C LYS A 227 16.53 -12.08 -13.65
N LEU A 228 15.84 -11.07 -13.10
CA LEU A 228 14.41 -10.91 -13.33
C LEU A 228 14.11 -10.64 -14.80
N GLY A 229 13.09 -11.29 -15.34
CA GLY A 229 12.69 -11.21 -16.73
C GLY A 229 13.62 -11.92 -17.72
N GLN A 230 14.61 -12.70 -17.26
CA GLN A 230 15.53 -13.45 -18.13
C GLN A 230 15.16 -14.93 -18.29
N GLY A 231 14.17 -15.40 -17.52
CA GLY A 231 13.67 -16.77 -17.58
C GLY A 231 12.59 -16.99 -18.65
N GLU A 232 12.00 -18.19 -18.61
CA GLU A 232 10.81 -18.53 -19.40
C GLU A 232 9.51 -18.05 -18.74
N ALA A 233 9.51 -17.94 -17.41
CA ALA A 233 8.36 -17.51 -16.61
C ALA A 233 8.36 -15.99 -16.47
N THR A 234 7.16 -15.42 -16.34
CA THR A 234 7.01 -14.00 -15.99
C THR A 234 7.40 -13.78 -14.54
N ASP A 235 8.30 -12.84 -14.29
CA ASP A 235 8.73 -12.45 -12.95
C ASP A 235 8.00 -11.19 -12.46
N LEU A 236 8.12 -10.87 -11.17
CA LEU A 236 7.57 -9.65 -10.56
C LEU A 236 8.65 -8.86 -9.83
N LEU A 237 8.74 -7.56 -10.11
CA LEU A 237 9.50 -6.60 -9.31
C LEU A 237 8.54 -5.55 -8.74
N ALA A 238 8.37 -5.55 -7.42
CA ALA A 238 7.58 -4.57 -6.71
C ALA A 238 8.49 -3.51 -6.09
N ILE A 239 8.31 -2.26 -6.49
CA ILE A 239 9.07 -1.10 -6.02
C ILE A 239 8.12 -0.14 -5.32
N SER A 240 8.44 0.31 -4.11
CA SER A 240 7.69 1.36 -3.45
C SER A 240 8.59 2.50 -3.00
N VAL A 241 8.26 3.72 -3.44
CA VAL A 241 8.97 4.95 -3.12
C VAL A 241 8.36 5.54 -1.85
N SER A 242 8.97 5.27 -0.70
CA SER A 242 8.38 5.57 0.61
C SER A 242 8.70 6.95 1.15
N ASN A 243 9.75 7.61 0.67
CA ASN A 243 10.15 8.93 1.17
C ASN A 243 9.25 10.07 0.71
N THR A 244 8.43 9.89 -0.29
CA THR A 244 7.36 10.82 -0.69
C THR A 244 6.37 11.04 0.45
N ASP A 245 5.91 9.98 1.10
CA ASP A 245 5.03 10.02 2.26
C ASP A 245 5.75 10.58 3.50
N MET A 246 6.91 10.03 3.84
CA MET A 246 7.65 10.42 5.03
C MET A 246 8.00 11.91 5.03
N CYS A 247 8.45 12.43 3.89
CA CYS A 247 8.73 13.86 3.74
C CYS A 247 7.45 14.70 3.83
N SER A 248 6.35 14.23 3.23
CA SER A 248 5.06 14.92 3.31
C SER A 248 4.52 15.01 4.73
N HIS A 249 4.72 13.97 5.55
CA HIS A 249 4.36 14.01 6.98
C HIS A 249 5.10 15.07 7.78
N TYR A 250 6.31 15.45 7.37
CA TYR A 250 7.09 16.48 8.06
C TYR A 250 6.90 17.88 7.49
N TYR A 251 6.81 18.00 6.16
CA TYR A 251 6.90 19.29 5.46
C TYR A 251 5.60 19.68 4.74
N GLY A 252 4.62 18.80 4.68
CA GLY A 252 3.34 19.03 4.01
C GLY A 252 3.38 18.81 2.50
N THR A 253 2.20 18.64 1.92
CA THR A 253 2.01 18.55 0.48
C THR A 253 2.48 19.83 -0.22
N HIS A 254 3.08 19.73 -1.39
CA HIS A 254 3.57 20.87 -2.20
C HIS A 254 4.60 21.77 -1.48
N SER A 255 5.34 21.20 -0.52
CA SER A 255 6.48 21.91 0.06
C SER A 255 7.71 21.78 -0.84
N PRO A 256 8.66 22.74 -0.82
CA PRO A 256 9.89 22.63 -1.62
C PRO A 256 10.70 21.37 -1.36
N LYS A 257 10.56 20.78 -0.17
CA LYS A 257 11.19 19.48 0.16
C LYS A 257 10.53 18.31 -0.58
N VAL A 258 9.21 18.27 -0.57
CA VAL A 258 8.44 17.26 -1.31
C VAL A 258 8.65 17.44 -2.80
N ASP A 259 8.62 18.68 -3.31
CA ASP A 259 8.90 18.97 -4.72
C ASP A 259 10.26 18.43 -5.16
N SER A 260 11.30 18.58 -4.33
CA SER A 260 12.64 18.06 -4.64
C SER A 260 12.68 16.54 -4.76
N ILE A 261 11.87 15.83 -3.96
CA ILE A 261 11.74 14.36 -4.04
C ILE A 261 11.02 13.96 -5.34
N TYR A 262 9.92 14.64 -5.70
CA TYR A 262 9.20 14.34 -6.93
C TYR A 262 10.00 14.68 -8.19
N MET A 263 10.81 15.74 -8.17
CA MET A 263 11.75 16.05 -9.26
C MET A 263 12.83 14.96 -9.41
N GLN A 264 13.30 14.39 -8.31
CA GLN A 264 14.22 13.25 -8.38
C GLN A 264 13.50 11.98 -8.84
N LEU A 265 12.29 11.74 -8.35
CA LEU A 265 11.46 10.60 -8.76
C LEU A 265 11.20 10.60 -10.28
N ASP A 266 10.92 11.74 -10.87
CA ASP A 266 10.74 11.88 -12.31
C ASP A 266 11.98 11.41 -13.10
N LYS A 267 13.18 11.80 -12.64
CA LYS A 267 14.46 11.37 -13.23
C LYS A 267 14.70 9.87 -13.06
N GLU A 268 14.44 9.34 -11.87
CA GLU A 268 14.65 7.92 -11.58
C GLU A 268 13.69 7.03 -12.37
N ILE A 269 12.42 7.45 -12.54
CA ILE A 269 11.45 6.74 -13.39
C ILE A 269 11.95 6.72 -14.85
N ALA A 270 12.40 7.86 -15.39
CA ALA A 270 12.94 7.93 -16.75
C ALA A 270 14.13 6.98 -16.93
N HIS A 271 15.10 7.06 -16.02
CA HIS A 271 16.27 6.17 -16.04
C HIS A 271 15.87 4.69 -15.94
N PHE A 272 14.96 4.36 -15.03
CA PHE A 272 14.55 2.97 -14.82
C PHE A 272 13.78 2.41 -16.03
N ILE A 273 12.97 3.21 -16.71
CA ILE A 273 12.32 2.85 -17.98
C ILE A 273 13.40 2.54 -19.04
N GLU A 274 14.44 3.36 -19.17
CA GLU A 274 15.56 3.09 -20.08
C GLU A 274 16.29 1.77 -19.74
N VAL A 275 16.51 1.50 -18.44
CA VAL A 275 17.10 0.23 -18.00
C VAL A 275 16.22 -0.96 -18.36
N LEU A 276 14.90 -0.86 -18.18
CA LEU A 276 13.96 -1.90 -18.57
C LEU A 276 13.95 -2.12 -20.09
N ASP A 277 13.94 -1.06 -20.88
CA ASP A 277 13.97 -1.13 -22.35
C ASP A 277 15.23 -1.81 -22.86
N GLN A 278 16.39 -1.45 -22.31
CA GLN A 278 17.67 -2.03 -22.72
C GLN A 278 17.81 -3.51 -22.29
N ARG A 279 17.31 -3.90 -21.12
CA ARG A 279 17.53 -5.23 -20.56
C ARG A 279 16.43 -6.24 -20.90
N ILE A 280 15.21 -5.80 -20.96
CA ILE A 280 14.01 -6.64 -21.11
C ILE A 280 13.36 -6.40 -22.47
N GLY A 281 13.37 -5.15 -22.94
CA GLY A 281 12.66 -4.67 -24.14
C GLY A 281 11.25 -4.20 -23.84
N ARG A 282 10.83 -3.07 -24.43
CA ARG A 282 9.55 -2.39 -24.19
C ARG A 282 8.35 -3.33 -24.28
N ASP A 283 8.33 -4.21 -25.26
CA ASP A 283 7.22 -5.15 -25.51
C ASP A 283 7.31 -6.43 -24.64
N ASN A 284 8.22 -6.51 -23.69
CA ASN A 284 8.45 -7.68 -22.87
C ASN A 284 8.25 -7.43 -21.36
N TYR A 285 7.88 -6.23 -20.95
CA TYR A 285 7.49 -5.96 -19.57
C TYR A 285 6.15 -5.21 -19.51
N LEU A 286 5.38 -5.48 -18.46
CA LEU A 286 4.19 -4.74 -18.08
C LEU A 286 4.53 -3.92 -16.83
N LEU A 287 4.45 -2.60 -16.93
CA LEU A 287 4.62 -1.68 -15.81
C LEU A 287 3.28 -1.08 -15.42
N PHE A 288 3.00 -1.00 -14.13
CA PHE A 288 1.97 -0.10 -13.62
C PHE A 288 2.55 0.86 -12.58
N LEU A 289 2.08 2.10 -12.59
CA LEU A 289 2.32 3.09 -11.54
C LEU A 289 1.01 3.37 -10.83
N SER A 290 1.03 3.34 -9.48
CA SER A 290 -0.10 3.76 -8.64
C SER A 290 0.40 4.33 -7.32
N ALA A 291 -0.53 4.65 -6.42
CA ALA A 291 -0.26 5.03 -5.04
C ALA A 291 -1.07 4.16 -4.08
N ASP A 292 -0.55 3.98 -2.88
CA ASP A 292 -1.23 3.25 -1.80
C ASP A 292 -2.29 4.09 -1.09
N HIS A 293 -2.16 5.41 -1.11
CA HIS A 293 -3.12 6.43 -0.72
C HIS A 293 -2.64 7.82 -1.19
N GLY A 294 -3.50 8.81 -1.08
CA GLY A 294 -3.15 10.22 -1.22
C GLY A 294 -2.83 10.87 0.13
N GLY A 295 -2.99 12.18 0.24
CA GLY A 295 -2.73 12.90 1.48
C GLY A 295 -3.43 14.25 1.56
N THR A 296 -3.90 14.57 2.75
CA THR A 296 -4.58 15.83 3.09
C THR A 296 -3.56 16.96 3.29
N HIS A 297 -3.90 18.16 2.89
CA HIS A 297 -3.10 19.35 3.23
C HIS A 297 -3.02 19.57 4.73
N SER A 298 -1.91 20.14 5.21
CA SER A 298 -1.75 20.53 6.60
C SER A 298 -2.75 21.64 7.00
N TYR A 299 -3.03 21.77 8.29
CA TYR A 299 -3.88 22.82 8.81
C TYR A 299 -3.39 24.23 8.42
N PRO A 300 -2.09 24.60 8.57
CA PRO A 300 -1.61 25.89 8.13
C PRO A 300 -1.86 26.17 6.65
N ARG A 301 -1.61 25.18 5.79
CA ARG A 301 -1.82 25.33 4.35
C ARG A 301 -3.30 25.53 3.99
N MET A 302 -4.20 24.76 4.59
CA MET A 302 -5.64 24.92 4.37
C MET A 302 -6.09 26.32 4.80
N THR A 303 -5.64 26.80 5.97
CA THR A 303 -5.97 28.14 6.49
C THR A 303 -5.43 29.24 5.58
N GLU A 304 -4.19 29.14 5.12
CA GLU A 304 -3.55 30.11 4.20
C GLU A 304 -4.35 30.24 2.89
N HIS A 305 -4.91 29.16 2.39
CA HIS A 305 -5.71 29.14 1.17
C HIS A 305 -7.22 29.37 1.39
N GLY A 306 -7.64 29.72 2.60
CA GLY A 306 -9.05 29.98 2.92
C GLY A 306 -9.95 28.75 2.83
N LEU A 307 -9.40 27.56 2.92
CA LEU A 307 -10.16 26.31 2.94
C LEU A 307 -10.71 26.05 4.33
N PRO A 308 -11.86 25.35 4.45
CA PRO A 308 -12.35 24.87 5.73
C PRO A 308 -11.25 24.07 6.45
N SER A 309 -10.93 24.47 7.67
CA SER A 309 -9.83 23.88 8.41
C SER A 309 -10.11 23.83 9.91
N ALA A 310 -9.93 22.65 10.48
CA ALA A 310 -9.95 22.37 11.91
C ALA A 310 -8.91 21.29 12.22
N THR A 311 -8.61 21.05 13.48
CA THR A 311 -7.67 19.99 13.89
C THR A 311 -8.30 19.08 14.93
N TRP A 312 -7.97 17.80 14.84
CA TRP A 312 -8.39 16.79 15.79
C TRP A 312 -7.19 15.87 16.10
N TYR A 313 -6.88 15.69 17.39
CA TYR A 313 -5.73 14.90 17.81
C TYR A 313 -6.17 13.63 18.54
N HIS A 314 -5.91 12.48 17.96
CA HIS A 314 -6.39 11.18 18.41
C HIS A 314 -6.09 10.82 19.87
N PRO A 315 -4.86 11.05 20.39
CA PRO A 315 -4.57 10.69 21.79
C PRO A 315 -5.42 11.48 22.79
N ASP A 316 -5.68 12.76 22.53
CA ASP A 316 -6.50 13.59 23.41
C ASP A 316 -7.97 13.10 23.39
N ALA A 317 -8.45 12.66 22.23
CA ALA A 317 -9.80 12.10 22.07
C ALA A 317 -9.98 10.80 22.89
N LEU A 318 -8.98 9.91 22.91
CA LEU A 318 -9.03 8.68 23.71
C LEU A 318 -9.12 8.99 25.21
N VAL A 319 -8.32 9.96 25.69
CA VAL A 319 -8.33 10.39 27.09
C VAL A 319 -9.68 11.01 27.47
N ALA A 320 -10.13 11.98 26.67
CA ALA A 320 -11.41 12.69 26.96
C ALA A 320 -12.62 11.75 26.94
N ALA A 321 -12.70 10.84 25.97
CA ALA A 321 -13.79 9.87 25.92
C ALA A 321 -13.77 8.91 27.14
N ASN A 322 -12.58 8.44 27.55
CA ASN A 322 -12.46 7.61 28.76
C ASN A 322 -12.87 8.35 30.04
N GLU A 323 -12.62 9.66 30.16
CA GLU A 323 -13.10 10.47 31.31
C GLU A 323 -14.63 10.55 31.36
N VAL A 324 -15.28 10.67 30.20
CA VAL A 324 -16.75 10.64 30.10
C VAL A 324 -17.30 9.28 30.52
N LEU A 325 -16.71 8.22 30.02
CA LEU A 325 -17.10 6.84 30.34
C LEU A 325 -16.87 6.49 31.81
N GLU A 326 -15.78 6.94 32.40
CA GLU A 326 -15.50 6.76 33.83
C GLU A 326 -16.58 7.43 34.70
N LYS A 327 -16.97 8.65 34.36
CA LYS A 327 -18.06 9.36 35.08
C LYS A 327 -19.39 8.63 35.00
N GLN A 328 -19.67 7.97 33.85
CA GLN A 328 -20.94 7.28 33.62
C GLN A 328 -20.99 5.87 34.23
N PHE A 329 -19.90 5.10 34.13
CA PHE A 329 -19.86 3.68 34.51
C PHE A 329 -19.03 3.40 35.77
N GLY A 330 -18.28 4.38 36.28
CA GLY A 330 -17.39 4.20 37.44
C GLY A 330 -16.17 3.32 37.16
N VAL A 331 -15.87 3.04 35.89
CA VAL A 331 -14.78 2.14 35.45
C VAL A 331 -13.84 2.88 34.51
N LYS A 332 -12.53 2.80 34.80
CA LYS A 332 -11.48 3.42 33.98
C LYS A 332 -11.12 2.57 32.79
N GLY A 333 -10.74 3.25 31.68
CA GLY A 333 -10.10 2.61 30.53
C GLY A 333 -11.03 1.66 29.77
N LEU A 334 -12.29 2.05 29.58
CA LEU A 334 -13.26 1.30 28.79
C LEU A 334 -12.96 1.36 27.29
N LEU A 335 -12.27 2.42 26.80
CA LEU A 335 -11.54 2.43 25.54
C LEU A 335 -10.07 2.11 25.82
N LYS A 336 -9.57 1.02 25.21
CA LYS A 336 -8.24 0.47 25.50
C LYS A 336 -7.16 1.08 24.61
N GLU A 337 -7.47 1.29 23.36
CA GLU A 337 -6.49 1.65 22.32
C GLU A 337 -7.17 2.50 21.22
N GLN A 338 -6.36 3.26 20.53
CA GLN A 338 -6.73 3.99 19.32
C GLN A 338 -5.67 3.73 18.24
N MET A 339 -6.10 3.39 17.05
CA MET A 339 -5.22 3.22 15.89
C MET A 339 -5.88 3.86 14.69
N GLU A 340 -5.14 4.75 14.00
CA GLU A 340 -5.66 5.50 12.87
C GLU A 340 -6.97 6.23 13.26
N TYR A 341 -8.07 5.96 12.59
CA TYR A 341 -9.40 6.50 12.87
C TYR A 341 -10.33 5.52 13.61
N THR A 342 -9.75 4.49 14.25
CA THR A 342 -10.53 3.46 14.95
C THR A 342 -10.21 3.43 16.45
N PHE A 343 -11.21 3.04 17.25
CA PHE A 343 -11.08 2.87 18.69
C PHE A 343 -11.50 1.45 19.10
N TYR A 344 -10.78 0.91 20.07
CA TYR A 344 -10.93 -0.45 20.56
C TYR A 344 -11.52 -0.43 21.96
N LEU A 345 -12.60 -1.18 22.18
CA LEU A 345 -13.16 -1.37 23.49
C LEU A 345 -12.31 -2.30 24.35
N ASN A 346 -12.31 -2.05 25.65
CA ASN A 346 -11.66 -2.90 26.63
C ASN A 346 -12.64 -4.00 27.10
N HIS A 347 -12.74 -5.07 26.30
CA HIS A 347 -13.61 -6.21 26.57
C HIS A 347 -13.41 -6.84 27.94
N GLU A 348 -12.15 -6.88 28.44
CA GLU A 348 -11.82 -7.41 29.74
C GLU A 348 -12.39 -6.53 30.85
N ALA A 349 -12.23 -5.21 30.77
CA ALA A 349 -12.77 -4.28 31.73
C ALA A 349 -14.31 -4.32 31.75
N ILE A 350 -14.94 -4.38 30.57
CA ILE A 350 -16.41 -4.49 30.44
C ILE A 350 -16.91 -5.77 31.12
N LYS A 351 -16.30 -6.91 30.80
CA LYS A 351 -16.68 -8.22 31.34
C LYS A 351 -16.46 -8.34 32.85
N SER A 352 -15.28 -7.93 33.34
CA SER A 352 -14.92 -8.05 34.77
C SER A 352 -15.78 -7.17 35.67
N ASN A 353 -16.23 -6.02 35.15
CA ASN A 353 -17.14 -5.12 35.87
C ASN A 353 -18.63 -5.41 35.58
N ARG A 354 -18.95 -6.47 34.83
CA ARG A 354 -20.33 -6.87 34.48
C ARG A 354 -21.14 -5.75 33.83
N LEU A 355 -20.47 -4.94 33.01
CA LEU A 355 -21.14 -3.86 32.28
C LEU A 355 -21.89 -4.42 31.05
N ASP A 356 -22.98 -3.77 30.68
CA ASP A 356 -23.68 -4.05 29.43
C ASP A 356 -22.84 -3.52 28.25
N TYR A 357 -22.45 -4.42 27.36
CA TYR A 357 -21.57 -4.10 26.20
C TYR A 357 -22.18 -3.04 25.31
N ASP A 358 -23.48 -3.20 24.98
CA ASP A 358 -24.16 -2.27 24.07
C ASP A 358 -24.34 -0.88 24.70
N ALA A 359 -24.53 -0.82 26.02
CA ALA A 359 -24.55 0.45 26.73
C ALA A 359 -23.22 1.16 26.72
N VAL A 360 -22.11 0.42 26.94
CA VAL A 360 -20.76 0.97 26.86
C VAL A 360 -20.43 1.42 25.42
N MET A 361 -20.75 0.61 24.40
CA MET A 361 -20.56 0.95 22.99
C MET A 361 -21.28 2.26 22.61
N ARG A 362 -22.58 2.37 22.93
CA ARG A 362 -23.35 3.59 22.66
C ARG A 362 -22.76 4.82 23.37
N ALA A 363 -22.38 4.68 24.64
CA ALA A 363 -21.78 5.77 25.40
C ALA A 363 -20.40 6.17 24.84
N ALA A 364 -19.61 5.20 24.40
CA ALA A 364 -18.30 5.45 23.76
C ALA A 364 -18.46 6.23 22.44
N CYS A 365 -19.39 5.83 21.57
CA CYS A 365 -19.70 6.58 20.35
C CYS A 365 -20.14 8.00 20.68
N GLN A 366 -21.05 8.19 21.63
CA GLN A 366 -21.53 9.52 22.05
C GLN A 366 -20.38 10.37 22.61
N ALA A 367 -19.48 9.80 23.42
CA ALA A 367 -18.35 10.52 23.98
C ALA A 367 -17.35 10.95 22.90
N LEU A 368 -17.14 10.11 21.89
CA LEU A 368 -16.25 10.41 20.76
C LEU A 368 -16.85 11.42 19.76
N GLU A 369 -18.18 11.63 19.75
CA GLU A 369 -18.87 12.64 18.96
C GLU A 369 -18.94 14.02 19.63
N LEU A 370 -18.50 14.16 20.88
CA LEU A 370 -18.57 15.46 21.58
C LEU A 370 -17.74 16.59 20.93
N PRO A 371 -16.53 16.33 20.36
CA PRO A 371 -15.78 17.34 19.62
C PRO A 371 -16.51 17.78 18.36
N GLU A 372 -16.58 19.10 18.10
CA GLU A 372 -17.25 19.66 16.92
C GLU A 372 -16.61 19.19 15.60
N GLU A 373 -15.35 18.78 15.63
CA GLU A 373 -14.59 18.27 14.49
C GLU A 373 -15.06 16.89 14.01
N ILE A 374 -15.74 16.14 14.88
CA ILE A 374 -16.23 14.79 14.56
C ILE A 374 -17.67 14.87 14.11
N GLN A 375 -17.93 14.29 12.96
CA GLN A 375 -19.27 14.22 12.40
C GLN A 375 -20.03 12.99 12.88
N TRP A 376 -19.36 11.84 12.95
CA TRP A 376 -19.93 10.59 13.46
C TRP A 376 -18.85 9.71 14.11
N ALA A 377 -19.23 9.01 15.16
CA ALA A 377 -18.52 7.85 15.70
C ALA A 377 -19.46 6.65 15.60
N VAL A 378 -19.08 5.64 14.82
CA VAL A 378 -20.00 4.55 14.48
C VAL A 378 -19.52 3.22 15.03
N ASP A 379 -20.42 2.46 15.64
CA ASP A 379 -20.25 1.03 15.88
C ASP A 379 -20.26 0.31 14.54
N VAL A 380 -19.11 -0.23 14.13
CA VAL A 380 -18.93 -0.82 12.81
C VAL A 380 -19.79 -2.07 12.63
N ALA A 381 -20.00 -2.86 13.68
CA ALA A 381 -20.83 -4.06 13.62
C ALA A 381 -22.30 -3.74 13.34
N ASN A 382 -22.79 -2.58 13.79
CA ASN A 382 -24.16 -2.10 13.62
C ASN A 382 -24.29 -0.92 12.65
N ILE A 383 -23.31 -0.72 11.76
CA ILE A 383 -23.20 0.46 10.89
C ILE A 383 -24.42 0.72 10.03
N ASP A 384 -25.18 -0.31 9.65
CA ASP A 384 -26.39 -0.17 8.84
C ASP A 384 -27.50 0.62 9.55
N SER A 385 -27.51 0.66 10.88
CA SER A 385 -28.46 1.43 11.68
C SER A 385 -28.14 2.93 11.75
N TYR A 386 -26.92 3.34 11.39
CA TYR A 386 -26.49 4.74 11.46
C TYR A 386 -26.99 5.57 10.27
N PRO A 387 -27.40 6.83 10.45
CA PRO A 387 -27.91 7.71 9.40
C PRO A 387 -26.75 8.39 8.64
N ILE A 388 -25.79 7.61 8.15
CA ILE A 388 -24.64 8.09 7.39
C ILE A 388 -24.77 7.69 5.91
N PRO A 389 -24.11 8.39 4.96
CA PRO A 389 -24.16 8.09 3.54
C PRO A 389 -23.78 6.63 3.23
N THR A 390 -24.51 5.98 2.32
CA THR A 390 -24.29 4.58 1.94
C THR A 390 -22.85 4.31 1.50
N ILE A 391 -22.28 5.18 0.67
CA ILE A 391 -20.90 5.06 0.20
C ILE A 391 -19.88 5.02 1.37
N LEU A 392 -20.15 5.77 2.43
CA LEU A 392 -19.27 5.78 3.60
C LEU A 392 -19.46 4.50 4.44
N LYS A 393 -20.70 3.99 4.58
CA LYS A 393 -20.94 2.68 5.20
C LYS A 393 -20.17 1.59 4.49
N GLU A 394 -20.21 1.55 3.18
CA GLU A 394 -19.51 0.55 2.36
C GLU A 394 -18.01 0.66 2.55
N ARG A 395 -17.43 1.85 2.49
CA ARG A 395 -15.99 2.07 2.71
C ARG A 395 -15.54 1.62 4.10
N ILE A 396 -16.32 1.90 5.14
CA ILE A 396 -15.99 1.47 6.50
C ILE A 396 -16.10 -0.07 6.61
N LYS A 397 -17.13 -0.69 6.04
CA LYS A 397 -17.26 -2.16 6.01
C LYS A 397 -16.10 -2.84 5.28
N LEU A 398 -15.70 -2.30 4.13
CA LEU A 398 -14.60 -2.84 3.34
C LEU A 398 -13.23 -2.68 4.03
N GLY A 399 -13.10 -1.74 4.95
CA GLY A 399 -11.90 -1.56 5.78
C GLY A 399 -11.88 -2.37 7.07
N TYR A 400 -13.01 -2.93 7.49
CA TYR A 400 -13.16 -3.57 8.79
C TYR A 400 -12.87 -5.08 8.75
N PHE A 401 -11.89 -5.50 9.52
CA PHE A 401 -11.60 -6.92 9.74
C PHE A 401 -11.88 -7.29 11.22
N PRO A 402 -12.86 -8.16 11.50
CA PRO A 402 -13.20 -8.56 12.87
C PRO A 402 -12.00 -9.07 13.65
N GLY A 403 -11.82 -8.57 14.87
CA GLY A 403 -10.73 -8.98 15.76
C GLY A 403 -9.37 -8.33 15.46
N ARG A 404 -9.24 -7.58 14.34
CA ARG A 404 -8.05 -6.77 14.03
C ARG A 404 -8.33 -5.29 14.05
N SER A 405 -9.43 -4.85 13.42
CA SER A 405 -9.87 -3.45 13.43
C SER A 405 -10.52 -3.06 14.75
N GLY A 406 -10.46 -1.77 15.11
CA GLY A 406 -11.23 -1.21 16.21
C GLY A 406 -12.74 -1.28 15.92
N GLU A 407 -13.52 -1.41 16.96
CA GLU A 407 -14.97 -1.58 16.86
C GLU A 407 -15.72 -0.28 16.54
N ILE A 408 -15.12 0.88 16.86
CA ILE A 408 -15.66 2.20 16.58
C ILE A 408 -14.82 2.88 15.51
N TYR A 409 -15.45 3.35 14.44
CA TYR A 409 -14.81 4.17 13.41
C TYR A 409 -15.23 5.64 13.54
N ILE A 410 -14.25 6.55 13.43
CA ILE A 410 -14.46 8.00 13.50
C ILE A 410 -14.54 8.59 12.10
N VAL A 411 -15.60 9.35 11.86
CA VAL A 411 -15.77 10.15 10.64
C VAL A 411 -15.59 11.62 10.98
N PRO A 412 -14.42 12.21 10.68
CA PRO A 412 -14.23 13.63 10.87
C PRO A 412 -15.03 14.45 9.84
N ARG A 413 -15.34 15.70 10.18
CA ARG A 413 -15.91 16.66 9.22
C ARG A 413 -14.92 16.98 8.12
N THR A 414 -15.44 17.46 6.99
CA THR A 414 -14.59 17.95 5.88
C THR A 414 -13.68 19.07 6.37
N GLY A 415 -12.40 19.00 5.99
CA GLY A 415 -11.39 19.99 6.37
C GLY A 415 -10.77 19.78 7.75
N VAL A 416 -11.10 18.68 8.44
CA VAL A 416 -10.42 18.32 9.69
C VAL A 416 -9.09 17.63 9.38
N TYR A 417 -8.01 18.22 9.87
CA TYR A 417 -6.68 17.64 9.86
C TYR A 417 -6.46 16.81 11.13
N ALA A 418 -6.08 15.56 10.96
CA ALA A 418 -5.78 14.69 12.09
C ALA A 418 -4.36 14.96 12.61
N GLY A 419 -4.22 15.94 13.49
CA GLY A 419 -2.95 16.43 14.02
C GLY A 419 -3.14 17.74 14.77
N LYS A 420 -2.03 18.42 15.07
CA LYS A 420 -2.02 19.70 15.79
C LYS A 420 -1.94 20.90 14.82
N LYS A 421 -2.38 22.07 15.28
CA LYS A 421 -2.40 23.30 14.46
C LYS A 421 -1.01 23.74 13.97
N GLU A 422 0.01 23.45 14.75
CA GLU A 422 1.40 23.85 14.47
C GLU A 422 2.10 22.89 13.49
N GLU A 423 1.51 21.75 13.21
CA GLU A 423 2.11 20.75 12.31
C GLU A 423 2.02 21.22 10.86
N ALA A 424 3.16 21.34 10.20
CA ALA A 424 3.24 21.70 8.79
C ALA A 424 3.01 20.48 7.88
N GLY A 425 3.04 19.29 8.43
CA GLY A 425 2.99 18.03 7.71
C GLY A 425 1.62 17.72 7.10
N SER A 426 1.61 16.79 6.17
CA SER A 426 0.42 16.14 5.62
C SER A 426 0.01 14.95 6.49
N ASN A 427 -1.27 14.58 6.42
CA ASN A 427 -1.76 13.35 7.01
C ASN A 427 -2.73 12.67 6.03
N HIS A 428 -3.15 11.44 6.35
CA HIS A 428 -4.05 10.63 5.52
C HIS A 428 -4.83 9.65 6.39
N GLY A 429 -5.64 8.79 5.81
CA GLY A 429 -6.43 7.78 6.52
C GLY A 429 -7.94 8.02 6.42
N THR A 430 -8.36 9.12 5.81
CA THR A 430 -9.79 9.46 5.67
C THR A 430 -10.38 8.96 4.35
N TRP A 431 -11.70 9.13 4.23
CA TRP A 431 -12.44 8.85 2.99
C TRP A 431 -12.40 10.01 1.98
N SER A 432 -11.73 11.11 2.32
CA SER A 432 -11.66 12.31 1.47
C SER A 432 -11.04 12.00 0.11
N GLN A 433 -11.39 12.79 -0.91
CA GLN A 433 -10.78 12.62 -2.23
C GLN A 433 -9.28 12.86 -2.23
N SER A 434 -8.77 13.73 -1.34
CA SER A 434 -7.33 13.94 -1.20
C SER A 434 -6.57 12.67 -0.78
N ASP A 435 -7.23 11.79 -0.02
CA ASP A 435 -6.65 10.56 0.49
C ASP A 435 -6.98 9.34 -0.39
N SER A 436 -8.14 9.36 -1.03
CA SER A 436 -8.67 8.18 -1.74
C SER A 436 -8.57 8.24 -3.26
N HIS A 437 -8.37 9.40 -3.90
CA HIS A 437 -8.16 9.51 -5.34
C HIS A 437 -6.66 9.42 -5.65
N ILE A 438 -6.27 8.37 -6.35
CA ILE A 438 -4.89 7.99 -6.61
C ILE A 438 -4.61 7.93 -8.12
N PRO A 439 -3.34 8.10 -8.54
CA PRO A 439 -2.94 7.85 -9.93
C PRO A 439 -2.98 6.35 -10.26
N LEU A 440 -3.27 6.02 -11.52
CA LEU A 440 -3.09 4.69 -12.07
C LEU A 440 -2.74 4.78 -13.55
N ILE A 441 -1.57 4.26 -13.90
CA ILE A 441 -1.09 4.18 -15.29
C ILE A 441 -0.55 2.78 -15.55
N PHE A 442 -0.91 2.22 -16.70
CA PHE A 442 -0.28 0.99 -17.22
C PHE A 442 0.57 1.34 -18.43
N MET A 443 1.71 0.65 -18.65
CA MET A 443 2.59 0.87 -19.80
C MET A 443 3.34 -0.42 -20.19
N GLY A 444 3.71 -0.53 -21.45
CA GLY A 444 4.55 -1.60 -21.99
C GLY A 444 3.75 -2.71 -22.66
N TRP A 445 4.05 -3.94 -22.37
CA TRP A 445 3.52 -5.11 -23.05
C TRP A 445 1.99 -5.08 -23.17
N HIS A 446 1.48 -5.13 -24.42
CA HIS A 446 0.06 -5.11 -24.79
C HIS A 446 -0.75 -3.93 -24.24
N VAL A 447 -0.11 -2.84 -23.84
CA VAL A 447 -0.77 -1.61 -23.43
C VAL A 447 -0.66 -0.58 -24.57
N ASN A 448 -1.78 -0.18 -25.12
CA ASN A 448 -1.83 0.93 -26.07
C ASN A 448 -1.94 2.26 -25.32
N PRO A 449 -1.20 3.31 -25.72
CA PRO A 449 -1.36 4.64 -25.15
C PRO A 449 -2.82 5.12 -25.21
N GLY A 450 -3.29 5.76 -24.15
CA GLY A 450 -4.66 6.25 -24.06
C GLY A 450 -5.06 6.65 -22.67
N GLU A 451 -6.34 6.95 -22.50
CA GLU A 451 -6.89 7.31 -21.19
C GLU A 451 -8.34 6.87 -21.03
N THR A 452 -8.78 6.76 -19.80
CA THR A 452 -10.18 6.56 -19.45
C THR A 452 -10.56 7.37 -18.21
N SER A 453 -11.77 7.96 -18.24
CA SER A 453 -12.39 8.58 -17.06
C SER A 453 -13.44 7.69 -16.40
N ARG A 454 -13.55 6.42 -16.85
CA ARG A 454 -14.37 5.42 -16.18
C ARG A 454 -13.88 5.27 -14.72
N LEU A 455 -14.80 5.18 -13.79
CA LEU A 455 -14.45 4.85 -12.41
C LEU A 455 -13.69 3.53 -12.38
N THR A 456 -12.51 3.55 -11.83
CA THR A 456 -11.67 2.40 -11.55
C THR A 456 -11.33 2.37 -10.06
N HIS A 457 -10.99 1.21 -9.57
CA HIS A 457 -10.71 0.99 -8.15
C HIS A 457 -9.27 0.49 -7.97
N MET A 458 -8.66 0.80 -6.83
CA MET A 458 -7.34 0.27 -6.49
C MET A 458 -7.29 -1.26 -6.66
N THR A 459 -8.37 -1.95 -6.32
CA THR A 459 -8.51 -3.40 -6.42
C THR A 459 -8.49 -3.92 -7.87
N ASP A 460 -8.75 -3.06 -8.86
CA ASP A 460 -8.74 -3.43 -10.28
C ASP A 460 -7.32 -3.68 -10.80
N ILE A 461 -6.29 -3.20 -10.10
CA ILE A 461 -4.88 -3.37 -10.52
C ILE A 461 -4.51 -4.84 -10.59
N ALA A 462 -4.70 -5.59 -9.51
CA ALA A 462 -4.37 -7.03 -9.52
C ALA A 462 -5.25 -7.82 -10.49
N ALA A 463 -6.53 -7.49 -10.58
CA ALA A 463 -7.46 -8.09 -11.55
C ALA A 463 -6.97 -7.88 -12.98
N THR A 464 -6.56 -6.65 -13.32
CA THR A 464 -6.04 -6.29 -14.65
C THR A 464 -4.76 -7.05 -14.98
N VAL A 465 -3.77 -7.02 -14.08
CA VAL A 465 -2.49 -7.71 -14.30
C VAL A 465 -2.71 -9.21 -14.49
N CYS A 466 -3.49 -9.85 -13.62
CA CYS A 466 -3.75 -11.29 -13.74
C CYS A 466 -4.54 -11.65 -14.99
N ALA A 467 -5.54 -10.85 -15.39
CA ALA A 467 -6.31 -11.06 -16.62
C ALA A 467 -5.41 -10.94 -17.87
N MET A 468 -4.59 -9.89 -17.97
CA MET A 468 -3.64 -9.73 -19.06
C MET A 468 -2.65 -10.90 -19.15
N LEU A 469 -2.20 -11.42 -18.01
CA LEU A 469 -1.29 -12.55 -17.94
C LEU A 469 -1.97 -13.91 -18.18
N HIS A 470 -3.28 -13.94 -18.29
CA HIS A 470 -4.08 -15.19 -18.35
C HIS A 470 -3.72 -16.15 -17.21
N ILE A 471 -3.66 -15.63 -15.99
CA ILE A 471 -3.47 -16.41 -14.75
C ILE A 471 -4.68 -16.24 -13.84
N GLN A 472 -4.80 -17.12 -12.87
CA GLN A 472 -5.87 -17.04 -11.87
C GLN A 472 -5.75 -15.74 -11.07
N LEU A 473 -6.88 -15.11 -10.75
CA LEU A 473 -6.93 -13.97 -9.85
C LEU A 473 -6.51 -14.39 -8.42
N PRO A 474 -5.97 -13.47 -7.62
CA PRO A 474 -5.80 -13.73 -6.18
C PRO A 474 -7.11 -14.18 -5.54
N ASN A 475 -7.02 -15.08 -4.57
CA ASN A 475 -8.18 -15.79 -4.01
C ASN A 475 -9.23 -14.89 -3.31
N GLY A 476 -8.83 -13.68 -2.94
CA GLY A 476 -9.73 -12.68 -2.36
C GLY A 476 -10.09 -11.54 -3.33
N CYS A 477 -9.65 -11.60 -4.58
CA CYS A 477 -9.81 -10.51 -5.55
C CYS A 477 -11.29 -10.20 -5.83
N ILE A 478 -11.64 -8.91 -5.68
CA ILE A 478 -12.97 -8.37 -5.99
C ILE A 478 -12.92 -7.35 -7.14
N GLY A 479 -11.71 -7.01 -7.60
CA GLY A 479 -11.50 -6.04 -8.66
C GLY A 479 -11.96 -6.54 -10.04
N THR A 480 -12.16 -5.61 -10.94
CA THR A 480 -12.54 -5.85 -12.34
C THR A 480 -11.41 -5.39 -13.26
N PRO A 481 -11.01 -6.19 -14.26
CA PRO A 481 -9.98 -5.79 -15.21
C PRO A 481 -10.33 -4.47 -15.92
N VAL A 482 -9.31 -3.61 -16.08
CA VAL A 482 -9.43 -2.34 -16.83
C VAL A 482 -9.48 -2.62 -18.34
N PHE A 483 -8.70 -3.60 -18.78
CA PHE A 483 -8.64 -4.07 -20.17
C PHE A 483 -9.46 -5.35 -20.34
N GLU A 484 -10.15 -5.46 -21.51
CA GLU A 484 -10.92 -6.65 -21.91
C GLU A 484 -10.02 -7.76 -22.47
#